data_ae72c418daf009dcbc525dbae5f37657
#
_entry.id   ae72c418daf009dcbc525dbae5f37657
#
_cell.length_a   1.000
_cell.length_b   1.000
_cell.length_c   1.000
_cell.angle_alpha   90.00
_cell.angle_beta   90.00
_cell.angle_gamma   90.00
#
_symmetry.space_group_name_H-M   'P 1'
#
loop_
_entity.id
_entity.type
_entity.pdbx_description
1 polymer ?
#
loop_
_entity_poly.entity_id
_entity_poly.type
_entity_poly.pdbx_seq_one_letter_code
_entity_poly.pdbx_strand_id
1 'polypeptide(L)'
;TLWLAPRLPQLYEKYPDLNVELMLEERVLDLPMREADVAIRMKEPSQADLIRKRLMTVEMRLYASEDYLRSRGTPQTLEDIANHRLICQNPNAPQVAVSAALVQNLMGYSPKSTLTVNNYFGVLQGVINNLGIGILPNYVTHDFPDLVRVLPELENTEVPVFLAYPEELRHSRRIAAF
;
A
#
# COMPACT_ATOMS: atom_id res chain seq x y z
N THR A 1 -0.13 2.79 -7.20
CA THR A 1 0.31 3.94 -8.03
C THR A 1 1.80 4.13 -7.93
N LEU A 2 2.34 4.42 -6.75
CA LEU A 2 3.76 4.73 -6.50
C LEU A 2 4.73 3.66 -7.03
N TRP A 3 4.32 2.39 -7.04
CA TRP A 3 5.13 1.31 -7.59
C TRP A 3 4.93 1.12 -9.09
N LEU A 4 3.68 1.22 -9.59
CA LEU A 4 3.33 0.91 -10.98
C LEU A 4 3.62 2.07 -11.93
N ALA A 5 3.20 3.30 -11.59
CA ALA A 5 3.29 4.43 -12.50
C ALA A 5 4.72 4.71 -13.03
N PRO A 6 5.79 4.61 -12.22
CA PRO A 6 7.16 4.77 -12.72
C PRO A 6 7.62 3.70 -13.72
N ARG A 7 6.88 2.58 -13.83
CA ARG A 7 7.18 1.46 -14.74
C ARG A 7 6.39 1.52 -16.05
N LEU A 8 5.33 2.33 -16.11
CA LEU A 8 4.52 2.49 -17.33
C LEU A 8 5.31 3.02 -18.54
N PRO A 9 6.32 3.91 -18.42
CA PRO A 9 7.11 4.31 -19.58
C PRO A 9 7.72 3.13 -20.35
N GLN A 10 8.27 2.13 -19.67
CA GLN A 10 8.82 0.94 -20.30
C GLN A 10 7.75 0.10 -21.03
N LEU A 11 6.53 0.08 -20.47
CA LEU A 11 5.40 -0.57 -21.11
C LEU A 11 5.00 0.14 -22.41
N TYR A 12 4.94 1.48 -22.39
CA TYR A 12 4.58 2.28 -23.57
C TYR A 12 5.66 2.30 -24.65
N GLU A 13 6.94 2.21 -24.30
CA GLU A 13 8.02 2.02 -25.26
C GLU A 13 7.83 0.74 -26.07
N LYS A 14 7.40 -0.34 -25.39
CA LYS A 14 7.20 -1.64 -26.03
C LYS A 14 5.83 -1.78 -26.72
N TYR A 15 4.81 -1.10 -26.21
CA TYR A 15 3.43 -1.16 -26.68
C TYR A 15 2.82 0.25 -26.77
N PRO A 16 3.22 1.05 -27.79
CA PRO A 16 2.85 2.48 -27.88
C PRO A 16 1.34 2.71 -28.04
N ASP A 17 0.60 1.74 -28.58
CA ASP A 17 -0.85 1.83 -28.76
C ASP A 17 -1.65 1.34 -27.56
N LEU A 18 -0.98 0.90 -26.48
CA LEU A 18 -1.65 0.43 -25.27
C LEU A 18 -2.13 1.61 -24.43
N ASN A 19 -3.44 1.66 -24.14
CA ASN A 19 -4.00 2.59 -23.19
C ASN A 19 -4.18 1.91 -21.83
N VAL A 20 -3.76 2.57 -20.76
CA VAL A 20 -3.89 2.10 -19.39
C VAL A 20 -4.75 3.07 -18.59
N GLU A 21 -5.87 2.61 -18.08
CA GLU A 21 -6.64 3.30 -17.07
C GLU A 21 -6.25 2.75 -15.68
N LEU A 22 -5.72 3.61 -14.82
CA LEU A 22 -5.29 3.22 -13.48
C LEU A 22 -6.33 3.63 -12.44
N MET A 23 -7.11 2.66 -12.00
CA MET A 23 -8.13 2.83 -10.97
C MET A 23 -7.53 2.59 -9.58
N LEU A 24 -7.69 3.56 -8.68
CA LEU A 24 -7.24 3.48 -7.29
C LEU A 24 -8.44 3.25 -6.38
N GLU A 25 -8.88 2.00 -6.32
CA GLU A 25 -10.10 1.61 -5.62
C GLU A 25 -9.78 0.83 -4.33
N GLU A 26 -10.51 1.17 -3.27
CA GLU A 26 -10.44 0.44 -1.99
C GLU A 26 -11.42 -0.74 -1.92
N ARG A 27 -12.46 -0.72 -2.73
CA ARG A 27 -13.36 -1.86 -2.86
C ARG A 27 -12.73 -2.97 -3.69
N VAL A 28 -13.10 -4.19 -3.41
CA VAL A 28 -12.71 -5.32 -4.25
C VAL A 28 -13.54 -5.28 -5.53
N LEU A 29 -12.90 -4.90 -6.64
CA LEU A 29 -13.52 -4.90 -7.96
C LEU A 29 -13.85 -6.33 -8.40
N ASP A 30 -15.00 -6.50 -9.02
CA ASP A 30 -15.39 -7.77 -9.65
C ASP A 30 -14.75 -7.87 -11.04
N LEU A 31 -13.63 -8.59 -11.11
CA LEU A 31 -12.90 -8.76 -12.37
C LEU A 31 -13.67 -9.62 -13.39
N PRO A 32 -14.35 -10.71 -13.01
CA PRO A 32 -15.25 -11.44 -13.91
C PRO A 32 -16.34 -10.58 -14.54
N MET A 33 -16.88 -9.59 -13.80
CA MET A 33 -17.84 -8.62 -14.32
C MET A 33 -17.21 -7.46 -15.10
N ARG A 34 -15.91 -7.55 -15.39
CA ARG A 34 -15.13 -6.58 -16.19
C ARG A 34 -15.09 -5.16 -15.62
N GLU A 35 -15.17 -5.03 -14.31
CA GLU A 35 -14.92 -3.74 -13.66
C GLU A 35 -13.45 -3.29 -13.82
N ALA A 36 -12.54 -4.24 -14.04
CA ALA A 36 -11.17 -4.00 -14.47
C ALA A 36 -10.62 -5.26 -15.18
N ASP A 37 -9.65 -5.11 -16.09
CA ASP A 37 -8.99 -6.23 -16.77
C ASP A 37 -7.97 -6.93 -15.86
N VAL A 38 -7.27 -6.16 -15.02
CA VAL A 38 -6.20 -6.62 -14.13
C VAL A 38 -6.31 -5.93 -12.78
N ALA A 39 -6.04 -6.64 -11.72
CA ALA A 39 -5.92 -6.06 -10.37
C ALA A 39 -4.57 -6.40 -9.74
N ILE A 40 -3.97 -5.42 -9.04
CA ILE A 40 -2.84 -5.62 -8.15
C ILE A 40 -3.37 -5.50 -6.73
N ARG A 41 -3.23 -6.56 -5.92
CA ARG A 41 -3.85 -6.66 -4.59
C ARG A 41 -2.84 -7.14 -3.54
N MET A 42 -2.92 -6.56 -2.33
CA MET A 42 -2.15 -7.00 -1.15
C MET A 42 -2.84 -8.16 -0.38
N LYS A 43 -3.94 -8.66 -0.89
CA LYS A 43 -4.65 -9.82 -0.37
C LYS A 43 -4.81 -10.82 -1.49
N GLU A 44 -4.58 -12.09 -1.20
CA GLU A 44 -4.79 -13.15 -2.19
C GLU A 44 -6.27 -13.18 -2.60
N PRO A 45 -6.57 -13.09 -3.91
CA PRO A 45 -7.93 -13.19 -4.40
C PRO A 45 -8.49 -14.58 -4.13
N SER A 46 -9.71 -14.66 -3.61
CA SER A 46 -10.40 -15.92 -3.29
C SER A 46 -11.34 -16.42 -4.39
N GLN A 47 -11.60 -15.59 -5.41
CA GLN A 47 -12.49 -15.94 -6.53
C GLN A 47 -11.88 -17.05 -7.38
N ALA A 48 -12.66 -18.09 -7.69
CA ALA A 48 -12.18 -19.28 -8.39
C ALA A 48 -11.79 -19.02 -9.86
N ASP A 49 -12.49 -18.06 -10.49
CA ASP A 49 -12.35 -17.77 -11.93
C ASP A 49 -11.22 -16.78 -12.25
N LEU A 50 -10.32 -16.55 -11.28
CA LEU A 50 -9.18 -15.66 -11.45
C LEU A 50 -7.88 -16.44 -11.54
N ILE A 51 -7.08 -16.08 -12.54
CA ILE A 51 -5.66 -16.37 -12.53
C ILE A 51 -5.00 -15.42 -11.57
N ARG A 52 -4.20 -15.95 -10.66
CA ARG A 52 -3.45 -15.20 -9.65
C ARG A 52 -1.99 -15.56 -9.71
N LYS A 53 -1.17 -14.54 -9.71
CA LYS A 53 0.28 -14.67 -9.74
C LYS A 53 0.87 -13.79 -8.64
N ARG A 54 1.68 -14.38 -7.78
CA ARG A 54 2.45 -13.58 -6.80
C ARG A 54 3.42 -12.68 -7.57
N LEU A 55 3.26 -11.39 -7.40
CA LEU A 55 4.05 -10.38 -8.11
C LEU A 55 5.32 -10.05 -7.33
N MET A 56 5.17 -9.81 -6.03
CA MET A 56 6.26 -9.45 -5.12
C MET A 56 5.81 -9.59 -3.66
N THR A 57 6.73 -9.36 -2.75
CA THR A 57 6.46 -9.14 -1.33
C THR A 57 6.89 -7.72 -0.97
N VAL A 58 6.07 -6.99 -0.24
CA VAL A 58 6.41 -5.68 0.30
C VAL A 58 6.51 -5.76 1.81
N GLU A 59 7.43 -4.99 2.36
CA GLU A 59 7.57 -4.84 3.79
C GLU A 59 6.86 -3.56 4.24
N MET A 60 5.94 -3.70 5.17
CA MET A 60 5.24 -2.57 5.77
C MET A 60 6.01 -2.09 7.00
N ARG A 61 6.19 -0.78 7.10
CA ARG A 61 7.00 -0.16 8.15
C ARG A 61 6.39 1.15 8.62
N LEU A 62 6.74 1.56 9.84
CA LEU A 62 6.41 2.87 10.38
C LEU A 62 7.35 3.93 9.83
N TYR A 63 6.78 5.03 9.35
CA TYR A 63 7.51 6.18 8.83
C TYR A 63 6.95 7.48 9.38
N ALA A 64 7.85 8.45 9.54
CA ALA A 64 7.54 9.85 9.79
C ALA A 64 8.49 10.72 8.97
N SER A 65 8.14 11.99 8.76
CA SER A 65 9.09 12.95 8.20
C SER A 65 10.11 13.38 9.26
N GLU A 66 11.31 13.76 8.82
CA GLU A 66 12.32 14.30 9.73
C GLU A 66 11.81 15.50 10.54
N ASP A 67 11.09 16.40 9.88
CA ASP A 67 10.55 17.61 10.52
C ASP A 67 9.53 17.29 11.62
N TYR A 68 8.68 16.28 11.39
CA TYR A 68 7.77 15.82 12.43
C TYR A 68 8.54 15.29 13.64
N LEU A 69 9.53 14.43 13.43
CA LEU A 69 10.34 13.85 14.49
C LEU A 69 11.16 14.91 15.23
N ARG A 70 11.69 15.91 14.51
CA ARG A 70 12.41 17.04 15.14
C ARG A 70 11.52 17.85 16.05
N SER A 71 10.24 18.01 15.69
CA SER A 71 9.28 18.81 16.46
C SER A 71 8.61 18.06 17.62
N ARG A 72 8.48 16.73 17.52
CA ARG A 72 7.69 15.90 18.45
C ARG A 72 8.51 14.85 19.22
N GLY A 73 9.79 14.74 18.91
CA GLY A 73 10.64 13.66 19.39
C GLY A 73 10.55 12.40 18.51
N THR A 74 11.55 11.53 18.65
CA THR A 74 11.60 10.24 17.98
C THR A 74 11.22 9.15 18.97
N PRO A 75 10.13 8.40 18.73
CA PRO A 75 9.73 7.30 19.61
C PRO A 75 10.82 6.22 19.62
N GLN A 76 11.15 5.71 20.80
CA GLN A 76 12.15 4.68 21.02
C GLN A 76 11.50 3.32 21.29
N THR A 77 10.26 3.30 21.73
CA THR A 77 9.48 2.09 22.02
C THR A 77 8.09 2.15 21.36
N LEU A 78 7.40 1.02 21.34
CA LEU A 78 6.00 0.97 20.87
C LEU A 78 5.07 1.79 21.74
N GLU A 79 5.33 1.84 23.04
CA GLU A 79 4.54 2.61 24.00
C GLU A 79 4.64 4.12 23.70
N ASP A 80 5.80 4.60 23.25
CA ASP A 80 5.99 5.99 22.88
C ASP A 80 5.09 6.42 21.72
N ILE A 81 4.73 5.48 20.84
CA ILE A 81 3.82 5.74 19.72
C ILE A 81 2.47 6.30 20.20
N ALA A 82 2.02 5.92 21.39
CA ALA A 82 0.77 6.43 21.96
C ALA A 82 0.78 7.96 22.15
N ASN A 83 1.95 8.58 22.27
CA ASN A 83 2.13 10.02 22.43
C ASN A 83 2.23 10.76 21.08
N HIS A 84 2.26 10.02 19.98
CA HIS A 84 2.37 10.58 18.65
C HIS A 84 1.03 10.62 17.91
N ARG A 85 0.96 11.49 16.90
CA ARG A 85 -0.16 11.50 15.95
C ARG A 85 -0.01 10.34 14.98
N LEU A 86 -1.08 9.59 14.78
CA LEU A 86 -1.10 8.46 13.85
C LEU A 86 -1.97 8.75 12.65
N ILE A 87 -1.48 8.35 11.49
CA ILE A 87 -2.17 8.41 10.22
C ILE A 87 -2.48 6.98 9.82
N CYS A 88 -3.75 6.62 9.83
CA CYS A 88 -4.21 5.26 9.59
C CYS A 88 -5.13 5.18 8.38
N GLN A 89 -5.19 4.01 7.79
CA GLN A 89 -6.27 3.70 6.86
C GLN A 89 -7.54 3.36 7.65
N ASN A 90 -8.70 3.63 7.03
CA ASN A 90 -10.00 3.28 7.61
C ASN A 90 -10.07 1.75 7.83
N PRO A 91 -10.20 1.27 9.06
CA PRO A 91 -10.19 -0.17 9.36
C PRO A 91 -11.39 -0.92 8.78
N ASN A 92 -12.46 -0.21 8.43
CA ASN A 92 -13.66 -0.78 7.82
C ASN A 92 -13.56 -0.93 6.29
N ALA A 93 -12.48 -0.44 5.67
CA ALA A 93 -12.29 -0.62 4.23
C ALA A 93 -11.90 -2.09 3.93
N PRO A 94 -12.53 -2.76 2.96
CA PRO A 94 -12.40 -4.21 2.75
C PRO A 94 -10.98 -4.69 2.45
N GLN A 95 -10.12 -3.82 1.91
CA GLN A 95 -8.73 -4.16 1.58
C GLN A 95 -7.71 -3.78 2.67
N VAL A 96 -8.14 -3.04 3.68
CA VAL A 96 -7.27 -2.47 4.72
C VAL A 96 -7.03 -3.43 5.89
N ALA A 97 -7.68 -4.59 5.89
CA ALA A 97 -7.51 -5.59 6.95
C ALA A 97 -6.04 -5.93 7.26
N VAL A 98 -5.14 -5.80 6.27
CA VAL A 98 -3.71 -6.06 6.46
C VAL A 98 -3.05 -4.97 7.29
N SER A 99 -3.26 -3.68 6.97
CA SER A 99 -2.64 -2.58 7.71
C SER A 99 -3.29 -2.35 9.08
N ALA A 100 -4.61 -2.54 9.19
CA ALA A 100 -5.31 -2.49 10.48
C ALA A 100 -4.88 -3.63 11.40
N ALA A 101 -4.79 -4.85 10.86
CA ALA A 101 -4.28 -6.01 11.60
C ALA A 101 -2.82 -5.81 12.01
N LEU A 102 -2.00 -5.22 11.13
CA LEU A 102 -0.62 -4.89 11.45
C LEU A 102 -0.52 -3.91 12.62
N VAL A 103 -1.27 -2.81 12.57
CA VAL A 103 -1.31 -1.84 13.68
C VAL A 103 -1.76 -2.52 14.97
N GLN A 104 -2.82 -3.29 14.92
CA GLN A 104 -3.35 -4.00 16.08
C GLN A 104 -2.37 -5.06 16.61
N ASN A 105 -1.70 -5.80 15.73
CA ASN A 105 -0.71 -6.80 16.13
C ASN A 105 0.54 -6.17 16.73
N LEU A 106 1.02 -5.08 16.14
CA LEU A 106 2.20 -4.37 16.64
C LEU A 106 1.94 -3.69 17.99
N MET A 107 0.76 -3.10 18.17
CA MET A 107 0.45 -2.27 19.33
C MET A 107 -0.37 -3.00 20.41
N GLY A 108 -0.90 -4.19 20.10
CA GLY A 108 -1.79 -4.91 21.02
C GLY A 108 -3.16 -4.25 21.24
N TYR A 109 -3.39 -3.09 20.60
CA TYR A 109 -4.64 -2.32 20.66
C TYR A 109 -4.85 -1.51 19.37
N SER A 110 -6.06 -1.05 19.14
CA SER A 110 -6.35 -0.12 18.02
C SER A 110 -6.06 1.31 18.48
N PRO A 111 -4.97 1.95 18.01
CA PRO A 111 -4.61 3.29 18.44
C PRO A 111 -5.61 4.31 17.89
N LYS A 112 -5.76 5.42 18.63
CA LYS A 112 -6.57 6.53 18.16
C LYS A 112 -5.88 7.21 16.97
N SER A 113 -6.47 7.11 15.79
CA SER A 113 -5.97 7.81 14.61
C SER A 113 -6.25 9.31 14.71
N THR A 114 -5.25 10.13 14.39
CA THR A 114 -5.41 11.58 14.25
C THR A 114 -5.94 11.95 12.86
N LEU A 115 -5.51 11.21 11.84
CA LEU A 115 -6.00 11.33 10.47
C LEU A 115 -6.33 9.93 9.95
N THR A 116 -7.55 9.75 9.46
CA THR A 116 -8.00 8.53 8.81
C THR A 116 -8.23 8.79 7.33
N VAL A 117 -7.63 7.97 6.50
CA VAL A 117 -7.71 8.05 5.04
C VAL A 117 -8.14 6.69 4.47
N ASN A 118 -8.49 6.65 3.19
CA ASN A 118 -8.96 5.41 2.57
C ASN A 118 -7.87 4.65 1.78
N ASN A 119 -6.69 5.24 1.55
CA ASN A 119 -5.63 4.59 0.77
C ASN A 119 -4.22 4.98 1.24
N TYR A 120 -3.21 4.22 0.79
CA TYR A 120 -1.81 4.47 1.15
C TYR A 120 -1.26 5.80 0.64
N PHE A 121 -1.78 6.31 -0.47
CA PHE A 121 -1.37 7.63 -0.96
C PHE A 121 -1.77 8.72 0.04
N GLY A 122 -2.97 8.63 0.60
CA GLY A 122 -3.40 9.54 1.68
C GLY A 122 -2.54 9.42 2.94
N VAL A 123 -2.12 8.19 3.34
CA VAL A 123 -1.17 8.01 4.44
C VAL A 123 0.15 8.70 4.12
N LEU A 124 0.71 8.46 2.93
CA LEU A 124 1.96 9.08 2.49
C LEU A 124 1.85 10.61 2.53
N GLN A 125 0.78 11.18 1.97
CA GLN A 125 0.56 12.63 2.00
C GLN A 125 0.51 13.18 3.43
N GLY A 126 -0.13 12.47 4.34
CA GLY A 126 -0.14 12.85 5.75
C GLY A 126 1.27 12.84 6.37
N VAL A 127 2.06 11.82 6.08
CA VAL A 127 3.42 11.68 6.62
C VAL A 127 4.37 12.76 6.07
N ILE A 128 4.41 12.98 4.75
CA ILE A 128 5.29 13.99 4.15
C ILE A 128 4.91 15.43 4.52
N ASN A 129 3.64 15.66 4.91
CA ASN A 129 3.17 16.96 5.39
C ASN A 129 3.24 17.11 6.93
N ASN A 130 4.08 16.33 7.60
CA ASN A 130 4.39 16.47 9.04
C ASN A 130 3.16 16.24 9.94
N LEU A 131 2.15 15.48 9.50
CA LEU A 131 0.93 15.28 10.30
C LEU A 131 1.09 14.19 11.36
N GLY A 132 2.03 13.24 11.16
CA GLY A 132 2.23 12.17 12.12
C GLY A 132 3.02 11.00 11.56
N ILE A 133 2.92 9.86 12.25
CA ILE A 133 3.52 8.58 11.89
C ILE A 133 2.49 7.75 11.11
N GLY A 134 2.92 7.12 10.03
CA GLY A 134 2.08 6.25 9.20
C GLY A 134 2.77 4.95 8.85
N ILE A 135 1.99 3.91 8.53
CA ILE A 135 2.50 2.65 7.99
C ILE A 135 2.49 2.73 6.47
N LEU A 136 3.65 2.53 5.88
CA LEU A 136 3.87 2.60 4.44
C LEU A 136 4.72 1.42 3.95
N PRO A 137 4.58 1.04 2.67
CA PRO A 137 5.48 0.08 2.05
C PRO A 137 6.92 0.62 1.98
N ASN A 138 7.90 -0.24 2.18
CA ASN A 138 9.32 0.14 2.24
C ASN A 138 9.84 0.82 0.95
N TYR A 139 9.25 0.56 -0.20
CA TYR A 139 9.69 1.15 -1.47
C TYR A 139 9.39 2.66 -1.59
N VAL A 140 8.54 3.23 -0.74
CA VAL A 140 8.21 4.67 -0.82
C VAL A 140 9.39 5.57 -0.47
N THR A 141 10.34 5.09 0.34
CA THR A 141 11.51 5.89 0.74
C THR A 141 12.47 6.18 -0.40
N HIS A 142 12.38 5.43 -1.49
CA HIS A 142 13.20 5.70 -2.68
C HIS A 142 12.87 7.07 -3.31
N ASP A 143 11.59 7.43 -3.33
CA ASP A 143 11.11 8.68 -3.92
C ASP A 143 10.98 9.82 -2.89
N PHE A 144 11.05 9.49 -1.59
CA PHE A 144 10.88 10.43 -0.47
C PHE A 144 12.00 10.22 0.56
N PRO A 145 13.22 10.74 0.29
CA PRO A 145 14.39 10.52 1.15
C PRO A 145 14.27 11.12 2.56
N ASP A 146 13.39 12.13 2.74
CA ASP A 146 13.14 12.78 4.04
C ASP A 146 12.24 11.93 4.97
N LEU A 147 11.79 10.76 4.49
CA LEU A 147 11.04 9.82 5.31
C LEU A 147 11.99 8.97 6.15
N VAL A 148 11.83 9.08 7.45
CA VAL A 148 12.61 8.32 8.44
C VAL A 148 11.81 7.12 8.91
N ARG A 149 12.44 5.96 8.91
CA ARG A 149 11.88 4.76 9.52
C ARG A 149 11.85 4.93 11.04
N VAL A 150 10.66 4.78 11.61
CA VAL A 150 10.42 4.82 13.05
C VAL A 150 10.50 3.40 13.60
N LEU A 151 11.14 3.23 14.75
CA LEU A 151 11.36 1.94 15.42
C LEU A 151 11.97 0.89 14.45
N PRO A 152 13.20 1.12 13.97
CA PRO A 152 13.80 0.29 12.94
C PRO A 152 14.01 -1.17 13.37
N GLU A 153 14.08 -1.44 14.67
CA GLU A 153 14.26 -2.78 15.25
C GLU A 153 12.95 -3.62 15.28
N LEU A 154 11.81 -3.00 15.02
CA LEU A 154 10.57 -3.77 14.92
C LEU A 154 10.63 -4.75 13.76
N GLU A 155 10.19 -5.98 14.03
CA GLU A 155 10.02 -6.99 13.00
C GLU A 155 9.15 -6.47 11.84
N ASN A 156 9.56 -6.84 10.64
CA ASN A 156 8.85 -6.43 9.44
C ASN A 156 7.58 -7.25 9.29
N THR A 157 6.53 -6.60 8.86
CA THR A 157 5.39 -7.33 8.33
C THR A 157 5.51 -7.42 6.82
N GLU A 158 5.74 -8.62 6.36
CA GLU A 158 5.74 -8.95 4.95
C GLU A 158 4.31 -9.12 4.43
N VAL A 159 4.01 -8.43 3.35
CA VAL A 159 2.72 -8.50 2.68
C VAL A 159 2.92 -8.97 1.24
N PRO A 160 2.38 -10.13 0.86
CA PRO A 160 2.42 -10.58 -0.52
C PRO A 160 1.52 -9.71 -1.39
N VAL A 161 2.01 -9.39 -2.58
CA VAL A 161 1.27 -8.66 -3.60
C VAL A 161 0.99 -9.59 -4.77
N PHE A 162 -0.26 -9.64 -5.19
CA PHE A 162 -0.74 -10.50 -6.25
C PHE A 162 -1.20 -9.69 -7.46
N LEU A 163 -0.87 -10.17 -8.63
CA LEU A 163 -1.53 -9.83 -9.88
C LEU A 163 -2.67 -10.81 -10.08
N ALA A 164 -3.86 -10.30 -10.38
CA ALA A 164 -5.03 -11.13 -10.67
C ALA A 164 -5.75 -10.63 -11.92
N TYR A 165 -6.25 -11.56 -12.71
CA TYR A 165 -7.06 -11.28 -13.91
C TYR A 165 -8.00 -12.46 -14.20
N PRO A 166 -9.14 -12.24 -14.89
CA PRO A 166 -10.06 -13.30 -15.28
C PRO A 166 -9.38 -14.37 -16.15
N GLU A 167 -9.70 -15.64 -15.92
CA GLU A 167 -9.14 -16.74 -16.69
C GLU A 167 -9.44 -16.62 -18.19
N GLU A 168 -10.60 -16.08 -18.56
CA GLU A 168 -10.98 -15.83 -19.94
C GLU A 168 -10.01 -14.87 -20.68
N LEU A 169 -9.30 -14.01 -19.94
CA LEU A 169 -8.31 -13.09 -20.50
C LEU A 169 -6.90 -13.68 -20.59
N ARG A 170 -6.71 -14.95 -20.22
CA ARG A 170 -5.39 -15.61 -20.19
C ARG A 170 -4.60 -15.49 -21.50
N HIS A 171 -5.29 -15.51 -22.64
CA HIS A 171 -4.67 -15.42 -23.97
C HIS A 171 -4.77 -14.03 -24.58
N SER A 172 -5.23 -13.04 -23.83
CA SER A 172 -5.31 -11.65 -24.28
C SER A 172 -3.91 -11.05 -24.44
N ARG A 173 -3.65 -10.44 -25.62
CA ARG A 173 -2.37 -9.73 -25.86
C ARG A 173 -2.16 -8.58 -24.87
N ARG A 174 -3.24 -7.92 -24.42
CA ARG A 174 -3.18 -6.84 -23.43
C ARG A 174 -2.68 -7.34 -22.08
N ILE A 175 -3.18 -8.50 -21.63
CA ILE A 175 -2.73 -9.13 -20.38
C ILE A 175 -1.29 -9.62 -20.49
N ALA A 176 -0.92 -10.17 -21.64
CA ALA A 176 0.46 -10.66 -21.88
C ALA A 176 1.48 -9.49 -21.94
N ALA A 177 1.04 -8.29 -22.30
CA ALA A 177 1.88 -7.10 -22.33
C ALA A 177 2.15 -6.56 -20.93
N PHE A 178 1.19 -6.70 -20.02
CA PHE A 178 1.23 -6.22 -18.65
C PHE A 178 1.95 -7.19 -17.72
#